data_c797e8e88b7309a316e18726ab7710a0
#
_entry.id   c797e8e88b7309a316e18726ab7710a0
#
_cell.length_a   1.000
_cell.length_b   1.000
_cell.length_c   1.000
_cell.angle_alpha   90.00
_cell.angle_beta   90.00
_cell.angle_gamma   90.00
#
_symmetry.space_group_name_H-M   'P 1'
#
loop_
_entity.id
_entity.type
_entity.pdbx_description
1 polymer ?
#
loop_
_entity_poly.entity_id
_entity_poly.type
_entity_poly.pdbx_seq_one_letter_code
_entity_poly.pdbx_strand_id
1 'polypeptide(L)'
;MAEDSESAASQQSLELDDQDTCGIDGDNEEETEHAKGSPGGDLGAKKKKKKQKRKKEKPNSGGTKSDSASDSQEIKIQQPSKHNTIWQQISAGAATDEVITSHGAIEADKDHVRQEPYSLPQGFMWDTLDLGNANVLKELYTLLNENYVEDEESVFRFDYSPEFLLWALRPPGWLLQWHCGVRVSSNKKLVGFISAIPANIRIYDSVKKMVEINFLCVHKKLRSKRVAPVLIREITRRVNLEGIFQAVYTAGVVLPKPVATCRYWHRSLNPRKLVEVKFSHLSRNMTLQRTMKLYRLPDNSSGKLTDFLSFYTLPSTVIHHPAHKSLKAAYSFYNIHTETPLLDLMSDALIIAKLKGFDVFNALDLMENKTFLEKLKFGIGDGNLQYYLYNWRCPGTDSEKVGLVLQ
;
A
#
# COMPACT_ATOMS: atom_id res chain seq x y z
N MET A 1 -47.99 48.09 -6.49
CA MET A 1 -47.05 49.16 -6.79
C MET A 1 -45.74 48.63 -6.33
N ALA A 2 -45.02 48.09 -7.24
CA ALA A 2 -43.94 48.63 -8.06
C ALA A 2 -42.60 48.45 -7.25
N GLU A 3 -41.49 47.97 -7.72
CA GLU A 3 -41.01 47.70 -9.08
C GLU A 3 -39.79 46.75 -8.98
N ASP A 4 -39.59 46.05 -10.05
CA ASP A 4 -38.46 45.19 -10.37
C ASP A 4 -37.12 45.94 -10.40
N SER A 5 -36.03 45.22 -10.05
CA SER A 5 -34.80 45.46 -10.77
C SER A 5 -33.92 44.18 -10.74
N GLU A 6 -33.91 43.50 -11.87
CA GLU A 6 -32.89 42.54 -12.28
C GLU A 6 -31.51 43.20 -12.33
N SER A 7 -30.49 42.51 -11.85
CA SER A 7 -29.15 42.76 -12.33
C SER A 7 -28.41 41.42 -12.55
N ALA A 8 -28.25 41.13 -13.81
CA ALA A 8 -27.39 40.06 -14.32
C ALA A 8 -25.93 40.30 -13.92
N ALA A 9 -25.32 39.32 -13.27
CA ALA A 9 -23.89 39.28 -13.10
C ALA A 9 -23.34 38.11 -13.91
N SER A 10 -22.53 38.48 -14.87
CA SER A 10 -21.85 37.66 -15.84
C SER A 10 -20.95 36.59 -15.19
N GLN A 11 -21.10 35.38 -15.68
CA GLN A 11 -20.11 34.31 -15.52
C GLN A 11 -18.84 34.69 -16.29
N GLN A 12 -17.76 34.96 -15.57
CA GLN A 12 -16.41 34.88 -16.11
C GLN A 12 -15.77 33.59 -15.63
N SER A 13 -15.56 32.67 -16.56
CA SER A 13 -14.70 31.51 -16.47
C SER A 13 -13.27 31.98 -16.34
N LEU A 14 -12.65 31.75 -15.18
CA LEU A 14 -11.20 31.88 -15.01
C LEU A 14 -10.58 30.55 -15.40
N GLU A 15 -10.05 30.51 -16.60
CA GLU A 15 -9.04 29.54 -17.01
C GLU A 15 -7.78 29.81 -16.20
N LEU A 16 -7.33 28.84 -15.42
CA LEU A 16 -6.06 28.87 -14.71
C LEU A 16 -4.99 28.31 -15.63
N ASP A 17 -4.19 29.22 -16.19
CA ASP A 17 -2.95 28.91 -16.88
C ASP A 17 -2.00 28.12 -15.98
N ASP A 18 -1.65 26.92 -16.40
CA ASP A 18 -0.67 26.03 -15.78
C ASP A 18 0.75 26.38 -16.29
N GLN A 19 1.22 27.58 -15.94
CA GLN A 19 2.60 27.98 -16.20
C GLN A 19 3.20 28.64 -14.95
N ASP A 20 3.68 27.83 -14.02
CA ASP A 20 4.73 28.26 -13.06
C ASP A 20 5.81 27.17 -13.00
N THR A 21 6.75 27.30 -13.92
CA THR A 21 8.02 26.59 -13.90
C THR A 21 8.91 27.22 -12.85
N CYS A 22 9.02 26.58 -11.67
CA CYS A 22 10.17 26.80 -10.80
C CYS A 22 11.41 26.24 -11.47
N GLY A 23 12.24 27.11 -12.02
CA GLY A 23 13.54 26.77 -12.55
C GLY A 23 14.41 26.08 -11.50
N ILE A 24 14.90 24.92 -11.84
CA ILE A 24 16.04 24.29 -11.17
C ILE A 24 17.05 24.06 -12.28
N ASP A 25 18.13 24.85 -12.22
CA ASP A 25 19.31 24.70 -13.06
C ASP A 25 19.83 23.25 -12.93
N GLY A 26 19.94 22.59 -14.06
CA GLY A 26 20.59 21.31 -14.20
C GLY A 26 21.75 21.49 -15.16
N ASP A 27 22.95 21.18 -14.70
CA ASP A 27 24.17 21.20 -15.47
C ASP A 27 24.05 20.37 -16.74
N ASN A 28 24.37 21.01 -17.84
CA ASN A 28 24.58 20.46 -19.19
C ASN A 28 25.95 19.78 -19.25
N GLU A 29 26.00 18.61 -19.81
CA GLU A 29 27.14 18.18 -20.62
C GLU A 29 26.68 17.99 -22.05
N GLU A 30 27.35 18.75 -22.94
CA GLU A 30 27.20 18.71 -24.39
C GLU A 30 27.80 17.44 -24.99
N GLU A 31 27.13 16.85 -25.96
CA GLU A 31 27.80 16.30 -27.13
C GLU A 31 27.01 16.63 -28.39
N THR A 32 27.73 17.36 -29.25
CA THR A 32 27.33 17.76 -30.61
C THR A 32 27.54 16.63 -31.60
N GLU A 33 26.63 16.44 -32.55
CA GLU A 33 27.00 16.32 -33.95
C GLU A 33 25.83 16.51 -34.94
N HIS A 34 26.19 17.13 -36.03
CA HIS A 34 25.50 17.69 -37.18
C HIS A 34 24.73 16.67 -38.07
N ALA A 35 23.59 16.97 -38.56
CA ALA A 35 23.03 17.80 -39.62
C ALA A 35 22.73 17.08 -40.94
N LYS A 36 21.52 17.39 -41.44
CA LYS A 36 21.06 17.53 -42.84
C LYS A 36 20.57 16.32 -43.62
N GLY A 37 19.33 16.46 -44.06
CA GLY A 37 18.92 16.18 -45.45
C GLY A 37 17.81 15.18 -45.68
N SER A 38 16.59 15.64 -45.86
CA SER A 38 15.55 14.96 -46.68
C SER A 38 15.75 15.38 -48.16
N PRO A 39 15.12 14.77 -49.20
CA PRO A 39 13.93 13.91 -49.21
C PRO A 39 13.96 12.80 -50.27
N GLY A 40 12.94 11.90 -50.22
CA GLY A 40 12.36 11.40 -51.49
C GLY A 40 12.51 9.93 -51.82
N GLY A 41 11.40 9.22 -52.02
CA GLY A 41 11.21 8.31 -53.18
C GLY A 41 11.30 6.80 -52.89
N ASP A 42 10.18 6.21 -52.61
CA ASP A 42 9.49 5.15 -53.38
C ASP A 42 10.13 3.78 -53.65
N LEU A 43 9.29 2.74 -53.42
CA LEU A 43 9.17 1.44 -54.07
C LEU A 43 10.23 0.32 -53.88
N GLY A 44 9.74 -0.77 -53.31
CA GLY A 44 9.89 -2.03 -54.06
C GLY A 44 10.66 -3.20 -53.48
N ALA A 45 9.90 -4.22 -53.08
CA ALA A 45 10.13 -5.64 -53.33
C ALA A 45 11.20 -6.50 -52.63
N LYS A 46 10.67 -7.44 -51.85
CA LYS A 46 11.00 -8.90 -51.80
C LYS A 46 12.43 -9.38 -52.07
N LYS A 47 12.99 -10.18 -51.15
CA LYS A 47 13.34 -11.62 -51.28
C LYS A 47 14.13 -12.18 -50.13
N LYS A 48 13.65 -13.19 -49.56
CA LYS A 48 13.97 -14.61 -49.23
C LYS A 48 15.43 -15.08 -49.23
N LYS A 49 15.71 -15.95 -48.21
CA LYS A 49 16.62 -17.12 -48.09
C LYS A 49 18.09 -16.82 -47.77
N LYS A 50 18.76 -17.60 -46.86
CA LYS A 50 18.88 -19.06 -46.74
C LYS A 50 19.64 -19.47 -45.47
N LYS A 51 19.31 -20.68 -44.98
CA LYS A 51 20.02 -21.52 -44.00
C LYS A 51 21.47 -21.81 -44.37
N GLN A 52 22.32 -22.03 -43.34
CA GLN A 52 23.32 -23.10 -43.44
C GLN A 52 23.63 -23.72 -42.06
N LYS A 53 23.54 -25.06 -42.03
CA LYS A 53 23.97 -26.04 -41.03
C LYS A 53 25.42 -26.46 -41.27
N ARG A 54 26.16 -26.79 -40.18
CA ARG A 54 27.19 -27.86 -40.10
C ARG A 54 27.45 -28.14 -38.61
N LYS A 55 27.32 -29.25 -38.11
CA LYS A 55 27.55 -30.69 -38.04
C LYS A 55 29.00 -31.08 -37.65
N LYS A 56 29.06 -31.83 -36.52
CA LYS A 56 29.91 -32.94 -36.08
C LYS A 56 31.35 -32.59 -35.59
N GLU A 57 31.89 -33.18 -34.48
CA GLU A 57 32.06 -34.61 -34.14
C GLU A 57 32.40 -34.80 -32.65
N LYS A 58 32.05 -35.99 -32.10
CA LYS A 58 32.52 -36.58 -30.84
C LYS A 58 33.76 -37.45 -31.09
N PRO A 59 34.58 -37.86 -30.08
CA PRO A 59 34.26 -39.05 -29.30
C PRO A 59 34.72 -39.07 -27.82
N ASN A 60 33.98 -39.66 -26.99
CA ASN A 60 34.00 -40.83 -26.10
C ASN A 60 35.20 -41.07 -25.16
N SER A 61 34.93 -41.13 -23.84
CA SER A 61 35.07 -42.27 -22.91
C SER A 61 34.95 -41.80 -21.47
N GLY A 62 34.00 -42.23 -20.69
CA GLY A 62 34.04 -43.35 -19.78
C GLY A 62 34.17 -42.93 -18.35
N GLY A 63 33.16 -43.18 -17.48
CA GLY A 63 33.36 -43.24 -16.03
C GLY A 63 32.19 -42.75 -15.17
N THR A 64 31.42 -43.69 -14.71
CA THR A 64 30.37 -43.68 -13.69
C THR A 64 30.63 -42.86 -12.43
N LYS A 65 29.70 -42.04 -11.92
CA LYS A 65 28.92 -42.23 -10.69
C LYS A 65 27.98 -41.04 -10.41
N SER A 66 26.83 -41.40 -9.92
CA SER A 66 25.75 -40.62 -9.36
C SER A 66 26.15 -39.51 -8.40
N ASP A 67 25.50 -38.32 -8.52
CA ASP A 67 24.81 -37.66 -7.40
C ASP A 67 23.94 -36.52 -7.94
N SER A 68 22.74 -36.52 -7.46
CA SER A 68 21.70 -35.53 -7.71
C SER A 68 22.03 -34.20 -7.04
N ALA A 69 22.18 -33.14 -7.82
CA ALA A 69 22.14 -31.76 -7.32
C ALA A 69 21.04 -30.99 -8.02
N SER A 70 20.08 -30.59 -7.26
CA SER A 70 18.99 -29.68 -7.63
C SER A 70 19.55 -28.32 -7.98
N ASP A 71 19.27 -27.88 -9.19
CA ASP A 71 19.60 -26.53 -9.70
C ASP A 71 18.67 -25.50 -9.05
N SER A 72 19.13 -24.91 -7.96
CA SER A 72 18.50 -23.74 -7.34
C SER A 72 19.05 -22.50 -8.01
N GLN A 73 18.24 -21.89 -8.90
CA GLN A 73 18.52 -20.57 -9.43
C GLN A 73 18.55 -19.55 -8.29
N GLU A 74 19.73 -19.03 -7.99
CA GLU A 74 19.90 -17.86 -7.12
C GLU A 74 19.21 -16.66 -7.75
N ILE A 75 18.10 -16.24 -7.13
CA ILE A 75 17.48 -14.94 -7.38
C ILE A 75 18.44 -13.89 -6.81
N LYS A 76 19.10 -13.14 -7.70
CA LYS A 76 19.90 -11.97 -7.33
C LYS A 76 18.97 -10.93 -6.70
N ILE A 77 18.97 -10.86 -5.38
CA ILE A 77 18.34 -9.79 -4.62
C ILE A 77 19.07 -8.50 -5.00
N GLN A 78 18.37 -7.59 -5.68
CA GLN A 78 18.87 -6.24 -5.92
C GLN A 78 19.13 -5.58 -4.57
N GLN A 79 20.33 -5.02 -4.39
CA GLN A 79 20.68 -4.29 -3.17
C GLN A 79 19.69 -3.12 -2.99
N PRO A 80 19.16 -2.90 -1.77
CA PRO A 80 18.23 -1.82 -1.50
C PRO A 80 18.88 -0.47 -1.81
N SER A 81 18.15 0.39 -2.52
CA SER A 81 18.59 1.74 -2.87
C SER A 81 18.97 2.53 -1.61
N LYS A 82 19.91 3.48 -1.72
CA LYS A 82 20.44 4.33 -0.65
C LYS A 82 19.39 5.12 0.18
N HIS A 83 18.10 4.96 -0.11
CA HIS A 83 17.00 5.61 0.61
C HIS A 83 16.56 4.88 1.89
N ASN A 84 17.01 3.66 2.12
CA ASN A 84 16.62 2.85 3.30
C ASN A 84 17.42 3.16 4.58
N THR A 85 18.41 4.05 4.55
CA THR A 85 19.35 4.26 5.66
C THR A 85 18.71 4.78 6.96
N ILE A 86 17.56 5.46 6.92
CA ILE A 86 16.92 5.98 8.15
C ILE A 86 16.05 4.92 8.81
N TRP A 87 15.32 4.16 8.04
CA TRP A 87 14.63 2.98 8.57
C TRP A 87 15.62 1.96 9.14
N GLN A 88 16.77 1.78 8.48
CA GLN A 88 17.87 0.97 8.98
C GLN A 88 18.47 1.52 10.27
N GLN A 89 18.58 2.83 10.45
CA GLN A 89 19.07 3.44 11.71
C GLN A 89 18.04 3.34 12.84
N ILE A 90 16.75 3.42 12.54
CA ILE A 90 15.67 3.23 13.51
C ILE A 90 15.55 1.75 13.92
N SER A 91 15.89 0.83 13.01
CA SER A 91 15.88 -0.62 13.23
C SER A 91 17.24 -1.21 13.63
N ALA A 92 18.32 -0.44 13.59
CA ALA A 92 19.72 -0.91 13.71
C ALA A 92 20.13 -1.38 15.12
N GLY A 93 19.20 -1.44 16.07
CA GLY A 93 19.45 -2.12 17.35
C GLY A 93 19.47 -3.66 17.29
N ALA A 94 19.36 -4.29 16.11
CA ALA A 94 19.21 -5.75 16.01
C ALA A 94 19.85 -6.35 14.76
N ALA A 95 21.16 -6.17 14.60
CA ALA A 95 21.94 -6.84 13.54
C ALA A 95 22.73 -8.03 14.10
N THR A 96 22.12 -8.88 14.93
CA THR A 96 22.65 -10.19 15.32
C THR A 96 21.54 -11.22 15.26
N ASP A 97 21.84 -12.44 14.85
CA ASP A 97 20.94 -13.62 14.93
C ASP A 97 20.67 -14.04 16.39
N GLU A 98 20.64 -13.09 17.29
CA GLU A 98 20.41 -13.32 18.71
C GLU A 98 18.97 -13.76 18.92
N VAL A 99 18.78 -14.92 19.52
CA VAL A 99 17.46 -15.41 19.93
C VAL A 99 16.93 -14.45 21.01
N ILE A 100 15.92 -13.66 20.66
CA ILE A 100 15.26 -12.76 21.60
C ILE A 100 14.45 -13.60 22.58
N THR A 101 14.89 -13.68 23.82
CA THR A 101 14.24 -14.45 24.90
C THR A 101 13.41 -13.56 25.83
N SER A 102 13.64 -12.25 25.82
CA SER A 102 12.89 -11.26 26.60
C SER A 102 12.38 -10.16 25.68
N HIS A 103 11.29 -9.50 26.07
CA HIS A 103 10.75 -8.39 25.30
C HIS A 103 10.53 -7.14 26.17
N GLY A 104 10.65 -5.97 25.57
CA GLY A 104 10.53 -4.69 26.26
C GLY A 104 10.89 -3.50 25.37
N ALA A 105 10.81 -2.30 25.95
CA ALA A 105 11.24 -1.09 25.29
C ALA A 105 12.75 -1.14 24.99
N ILE A 106 13.15 -0.68 23.79
CA ILE A 106 14.57 -0.60 23.37
C ILE A 106 15.22 0.60 24.06
N GLU A 107 14.54 1.75 24.02
CA GLU A 107 14.91 2.97 24.74
C GLU A 107 13.89 3.22 25.84
N ALA A 108 14.36 3.66 27.02
CA ALA A 108 13.49 4.11 28.10
C ALA A 108 12.65 5.32 27.68
N ASP A 109 11.50 5.48 28.30
CA ASP A 109 10.66 6.65 28.11
C ASP A 109 11.44 7.91 28.50
N LYS A 110 11.29 8.98 27.70
CA LYS A 110 12.12 10.18 27.84
C LYS A 110 11.50 11.16 28.82
N ASP A 111 12.26 11.55 29.85
CA ASP A 111 11.85 12.59 30.80
C ASP A 111 11.70 13.97 30.13
N HIS A 112 12.48 14.22 29.08
CA HIS A 112 12.49 15.48 28.34
C HIS A 112 12.23 15.25 26.86
N VAL A 113 11.06 15.66 26.40
CA VAL A 113 10.66 15.64 24.99
C VAL A 113 10.93 17.00 24.36
N ARG A 114 11.53 17.01 23.16
CA ARG A 114 11.75 18.21 22.39
C ARG A 114 10.44 18.96 22.15
N GLN A 115 10.37 20.23 22.53
CA GLN A 115 9.17 21.08 22.36
C GLN A 115 9.06 21.62 20.93
N GLU A 116 10.19 22.05 20.35
CA GLU A 116 10.23 22.68 19.06
C GLU A 116 10.13 21.66 17.89
N PRO A 117 9.32 21.97 16.87
CA PRO A 117 9.24 21.14 15.67
C PRO A 117 10.61 20.95 14.98
N TYR A 118 10.78 19.86 14.28
CA TYR A 118 11.97 19.65 13.46
C TYR A 118 11.99 20.60 12.26
N SER A 119 13.19 21.08 11.89
CA SER A 119 13.35 21.94 10.73
C SER A 119 13.09 21.18 9.43
N LEU A 120 12.24 21.74 8.58
CA LEU A 120 12.03 21.30 7.22
C LEU A 120 13.09 21.89 6.27
N PRO A 121 13.30 21.28 5.09
CA PRO A 121 14.07 21.94 4.03
C PRO A 121 13.49 23.33 3.71
N GLN A 122 14.34 24.23 3.21
CA GLN A 122 13.90 25.57 2.82
C GLN A 122 12.75 25.50 1.80
N GLY A 123 11.76 26.39 1.95
CA GLY A 123 10.59 26.44 1.10
C GLY A 123 9.41 25.54 1.52
N PHE A 124 9.55 24.84 2.65
CA PHE A 124 8.47 24.04 3.22
C PHE A 124 8.10 24.50 4.63
N MET A 125 6.85 24.22 5.02
CA MET A 125 6.33 24.54 6.34
C MET A 125 5.46 23.39 6.87
N TRP A 126 5.43 23.24 8.20
CA TRP A 126 4.52 22.34 8.88
C TRP A 126 3.09 22.82 8.81
N ASP A 127 2.17 21.86 8.75
CA ASP A 127 0.75 22.08 8.92
C ASP A 127 0.15 20.96 9.79
N THR A 128 -0.96 21.27 10.43
CA THR A 128 -1.78 20.29 11.15
C THR A 128 -3.14 20.27 10.50
N LEU A 129 -3.48 19.15 9.84
CA LEU A 129 -4.63 19.08 8.96
C LEU A 129 -5.93 18.89 9.75
N ASP A 130 -6.82 19.88 9.71
CA ASP A 130 -8.20 19.70 10.16
C ASP A 130 -9.04 19.03 9.08
N LEU A 131 -9.22 17.72 9.21
CA LEU A 131 -10.02 16.91 8.29
C LEU A 131 -11.54 17.16 8.42
N GLY A 132 -11.99 18.01 9.36
CA GLY A 132 -13.35 18.53 9.41
C GLY A 132 -13.60 19.56 8.31
N ASN A 133 -12.56 20.21 7.83
CA ASN A 133 -12.64 21.11 6.69
C ASN A 133 -12.64 20.31 5.38
N ALA A 134 -13.72 20.40 4.61
CA ALA A 134 -13.89 19.66 3.36
C ALA A 134 -12.79 19.94 2.32
N ASN A 135 -12.25 21.19 2.28
CA ASN A 135 -11.18 21.54 1.37
C ASN A 135 -9.86 20.85 1.77
N VAL A 136 -9.53 20.86 3.06
CA VAL A 136 -8.33 20.17 3.59
C VAL A 136 -8.42 18.67 3.38
N LEU A 137 -9.59 18.08 3.63
CA LEU A 137 -9.84 16.66 3.37
C LEU A 137 -9.68 16.32 1.87
N LYS A 138 -10.17 17.19 0.97
CA LYS A 138 -10.00 17.04 -0.47
C LYS A 138 -8.52 17.14 -0.89
N GLU A 139 -7.76 18.06 -0.29
CA GLU A 139 -6.30 18.14 -0.54
C GLU A 139 -5.57 16.87 -0.12
N LEU A 140 -5.91 16.31 1.07
CA LEU A 140 -5.35 15.05 1.54
C LEU A 140 -5.71 13.89 0.61
N TYR A 141 -6.99 13.77 0.23
CA TYR A 141 -7.46 12.79 -0.75
C TYR A 141 -6.64 12.88 -2.05
N THR A 142 -6.49 14.10 -2.59
CA THR A 142 -5.73 14.32 -3.83
C THR A 142 -4.27 13.91 -3.67
N LEU A 143 -3.61 14.31 -2.56
CA LEU A 143 -2.23 13.92 -2.30
C LEU A 143 -2.05 12.40 -2.28
N LEU A 144 -2.92 11.68 -1.57
CA LEU A 144 -2.84 10.22 -1.45
C LEU A 144 -3.17 9.53 -2.78
N ASN A 145 -4.25 9.95 -3.45
CA ASN A 145 -4.67 9.36 -4.72
C ASN A 145 -3.60 9.49 -5.81
N GLU A 146 -2.87 10.60 -5.84
CA GLU A 146 -1.84 10.84 -6.86
C GLU A 146 -0.46 10.29 -6.51
N ASN A 147 -0.14 10.12 -5.22
CA ASN A 147 1.23 9.89 -4.78
C ASN A 147 1.43 8.71 -3.81
N TYR A 148 0.36 8.07 -3.29
CA TYR A 148 0.50 7.01 -2.29
C TYR A 148 0.79 5.65 -2.91
N VAL A 149 0.25 4.56 -2.38
CA VAL A 149 0.62 3.20 -2.75
C VAL A 149 0.10 2.83 -4.15
N GLU A 150 1.02 2.41 -5.00
CA GLU A 150 0.78 1.77 -6.29
C GLU A 150 1.36 0.35 -6.25
N ASP A 151 0.84 -0.54 -7.09
CA ASP A 151 1.47 -1.83 -7.34
C ASP A 151 2.81 -1.68 -8.10
N GLU A 152 3.61 -2.74 -8.12
CA GLU A 152 4.94 -2.71 -8.74
C GLU A 152 4.88 -2.38 -10.25
N GLU A 153 3.82 -2.81 -10.92
CA GLU A 153 3.60 -2.59 -12.36
C GLU A 153 2.94 -1.24 -12.67
N SER A 154 2.57 -0.45 -11.65
CA SER A 154 1.82 0.81 -11.77
C SER A 154 0.51 0.66 -12.56
N VAL A 155 -0.15 -0.48 -12.43
CA VAL A 155 -1.47 -0.77 -13.04
C VAL A 155 -2.60 -0.36 -12.11
N PHE A 156 -2.40 -0.48 -10.80
CA PHE A 156 -3.38 -0.17 -9.76
C PHE A 156 -2.84 0.86 -8.79
N ARG A 157 -3.74 1.72 -8.31
CA ARG A 157 -3.47 2.65 -7.22
C ARG A 157 -4.65 2.68 -6.28
N PHE A 158 -4.40 2.61 -4.97
CA PHE A 158 -5.46 2.72 -3.97
C PHE A 158 -6.16 4.08 -4.04
N ASP A 159 -7.48 4.02 -3.95
CA ASP A 159 -8.37 5.19 -3.96
C ASP A 159 -9.05 5.29 -2.58
N TYR A 160 -8.38 5.99 -1.66
CA TYR A 160 -8.87 6.24 -0.30
C TYR A 160 -9.92 7.35 -0.33
N SER A 161 -11.22 7.01 -0.33
CA SER A 161 -12.28 8.03 -0.36
C SER A 161 -12.21 8.97 0.86
N PRO A 162 -12.75 10.19 0.78
CA PRO A 162 -12.84 11.11 1.91
C PRO A 162 -13.49 10.48 3.15
N GLU A 163 -14.55 9.71 2.96
CA GLU A 163 -15.28 9.02 4.02
C GLU A 163 -14.40 7.95 4.68
N PHE A 164 -13.64 7.21 3.87
CA PHE A 164 -12.66 6.25 4.38
C PHE A 164 -11.59 6.94 5.22
N LEU A 165 -11.04 8.06 4.75
CA LEU A 165 -10.02 8.81 5.47
C LEU A 165 -10.54 9.35 6.81
N LEU A 166 -11.76 9.85 6.86
CA LEU A 166 -12.38 10.28 8.13
C LEU A 166 -12.55 9.11 9.10
N TRP A 167 -13.00 7.95 8.62
CA TRP A 167 -13.14 6.75 9.43
C TRP A 167 -11.80 6.25 9.97
N ALA A 168 -10.79 6.15 9.13
CA ALA A 168 -9.47 5.62 9.48
C ALA A 168 -8.68 6.57 10.39
N LEU A 169 -8.82 7.90 10.21
CA LEU A 169 -8.00 8.91 10.89
C LEU A 169 -8.64 9.52 12.14
N ARG A 170 -9.94 9.26 12.37
CA ARG A 170 -10.69 9.80 13.51
C ARG A 170 -11.36 8.71 14.37
N PRO A 171 -10.64 7.64 14.77
CA PRO A 171 -11.17 6.70 15.75
C PRO A 171 -11.31 7.37 17.13
N PRO A 172 -12.04 6.77 18.08
CA PRO A 172 -12.11 7.31 19.43
C PRO A 172 -10.72 7.60 20.01
N GLY A 173 -10.55 8.82 20.55
CA GLY A 173 -9.27 9.27 21.13
C GLY A 173 -8.24 9.81 20.11
N TRP A 174 -8.62 10.00 18.86
CA TRP A 174 -7.76 10.69 17.87
C TRP A 174 -7.39 12.11 18.32
N LEU A 175 -6.23 12.59 17.87
CA LEU A 175 -5.75 13.94 18.20
C LEU A 175 -5.43 14.70 16.91
N LEU A 176 -5.87 15.97 16.85
CA LEU A 176 -5.66 16.84 15.70
C LEU A 176 -4.18 16.98 15.33
N GLN A 177 -3.31 17.16 16.33
CA GLN A 177 -1.86 17.31 16.15
C GLN A 177 -1.18 16.09 15.50
N TRP A 178 -1.84 14.93 15.47
CA TRP A 178 -1.33 13.71 14.82
C TRP A 178 -1.67 13.61 13.34
N HIS A 179 -2.42 14.56 12.78
CA HIS A 179 -2.57 14.72 11.34
C HIS A 179 -1.50 15.69 10.83
N CYS A 180 -0.28 15.17 10.66
CA CYS A 180 0.91 15.99 10.39
C CYS A 180 1.12 16.17 8.89
N GLY A 181 1.00 17.41 8.42
CA GLY A 181 1.17 17.81 7.02
C GLY A 181 2.43 18.63 6.77
N VAL A 182 2.88 18.61 5.52
CA VAL A 182 3.91 19.50 5.00
C VAL A 182 3.34 20.24 3.78
N ARG A 183 3.47 21.58 3.80
CA ARG A 183 3.06 22.44 2.69
C ARG A 183 4.25 23.19 2.09
N VAL A 184 4.14 23.52 0.82
CA VAL A 184 5.04 24.47 0.18
C VAL A 184 4.76 25.87 0.72
N SER A 185 5.78 26.61 1.13
CA SER A 185 5.62 27.93 1.78
C SER A 185 5.00 28.98 0.87
N SER A 186 5.33 28.95 -0.44
CA SER A 186 4.89 29.96 -1.41
C SER A 186 3.41 29.82 -1.78
N ASN A 187 2.96 28.64 -2.17
CA ASN A 187 1.59 28.41 -2.71
C ASN A 187 0.69 27.57 -1.80
N LYS A 188 1.18 27.20 -0.62
CA LYS A 188 0.46 26.41 0.40
C LYS A 188 0.03 25.02 -0.05
N LYS A 189 0.47 24.52 -1.21
CA LYS A 189 0.12 23.16 -1.69
C LYS A 189 0.56 22.11 -0.70
N LEU A 190 -0.32 21.18 -0.36
CA LEU A 190 -0.02 20.01 0.48
C LEU A 190 0.86 19.03 -0.30
N VAL A 191 2.02 18.66 0.26
CA VAL A 191 3.03 17.84 -0.43
C VAL A 191 3.59 16.69 0.42
N GLY A 192 3.22 16.62 1.68
CA GLY A 192 3.60 15.54 2.58
C GLY A 192 2.57 15.34 3.67
N PHE A 193 2.40 14.10 4.11
CA PHE A 193 1.49 13.73 5.20
C PHE A 193 2.00 12.50 5.93
N ILE A 194 1.71 12.42 7.21
CA ILE A 194 1.83 11.24 8.07
C ILE A 194 0.81 11.37 9.19
N SER A 195 0.27 10.25 9.63
CA SER A 195 -0.71 10.23 10.72
C SER A 195 -0.35 9.23 11.81
N ALA A 196 -0.88 9.50 13.00
CA ALA A 196 -0.91 8.58 14.11
C ALA A 196 -2.33 8.49 14.67
N ILE A 197 -2.74 7.31 15.12
CA ILE A 197 -3.98 7.09 15.87
C ILE A 197 -3.68 6.28 17.13
N PRO A 198 -4.45 6.45 18.23
CA PRO A 198 -4.19 5.75 19.48
C PRO A 198 -4.54 4.27 19.36
N ALA A 199 -3.72 3.41 19.96
CA ALA A 199 -3.98 1.98 20.05
C ALA A 199 -3.45 1.39 21.37
N ASN A 200 -4.19 0.44 21.94
CA ASN A 200 -3.71 -0.40 23.02
C ASN A 200 -3.39 -1.78 22.46
N ILE A 201 -2.11 -2.08 22.34
CA ILE A 201 -1.64 -3.31 21.72
C ILE A 201 -1.12 -4.27 22.78
N ARG A 202 -1.63 -5.50 22.74
CA ARG A 202 -1.08 -6.59 23.54
C ARG A 202 0.05 -7.25 22.75
N ILE A 203 1.23 -7.24 23.32
CA ILE A 203 2.42 -7.88 22.79
C ILE A 203 2.79 -9.00 23.77
N TYR A 204 2.51 -10.25 23.40
CA TYR A 204 2.57 -11.40 24.29
C TYR A 204 1.72 -11.18 25.56
N ASP A 205 2.32 -11.08 26.71
CA ASP A 205 1.71 -10.85 28.02
C ASP A 205 1.64 -9.37 28.44
N SER A 206 2.27 -8.48 27.67
CA SER A 206 2.31 -7.03 27.97
C SER A 206 1.29 -6.26 27.13
N VAL A 207 0.51 -5.39 27.76
CA VAL A 207 -0.36 -4.41 27.07
C VAL A 207 0.31 -3.04 27.10
N LYS A 208 0.46 -2.44 25.93
CA LYS A 208 1.08 -1.12 25.78
C LYS A 208 0.13 -0.15 25.08
N LYS A 209 -0.01 1.04 25.65
CA LYS A 209 -0.58 2.20 24.96
C LYS A 209 0.46 2.68 23.96
N MET A 210 0.10 2.70 22.68
CA MET A 210 0.96 3.16 21.60
C MET A 210 0.13 3.85 20.52
N VAL A 211 0.73 4.14 19.38
CA VAL A 211 0.04 4.64 18.21
C VAL A 211 0.21 3.70 17.03
N GLU A 212 -0.77 3.68 16.15
CA GLU A 212 -0.65 3.14 14.79
C GLU A 212 -0.21 4.27 13.86
N ILE A 213 0.89 4.08 13.12
CA ILE A 213 1.37 5.03 12.13
C ILE A 213 0.91 4.58 10.76
N ASN A 214 0.25 5.49 10.02
CA ASN A 214 -0.25 5.20 8.69
C ASN A 214 -0.16 6.42 7.76
N PHE A 215 -0.44 6.25 6.48
CA PHE A 215 -0.51 7.28 5.45
C PHE A 215 0.75 8.14 5.30
N LEU A 216 1.94 7.56 5.53
CA LEU A 216 3.19 8.27 5.21
C LEU A 216 3.29 8.47 3.69
N CYS A 217 2.98 9.66 3.24
CA CYS A 217 2.99 10.03 1.83
C CYS A 217 3.82 11.28 1.59
N VAL A 218 4.64 11.25 0.55
CA VAL A 218 5.39 12.42 0.05
C VAL A 218 5.17 12.51 -1.45
N HIS A 219 4.84 13.71 -1.92
CA HIS A 219 4.63 13.99 -3.34
C HIS A 219 5.80 13.46 -4.19
N LYS A 220 5.51 12.81 -5.31
CA LYS A 220 6.50 12.07 -6.14
C LYS A 220 7.73 12.91 -6.50
N LYS A 221 7.57 14.20 -6.81
CA LYS A 221 8.66 15.14 -7.12
C LYS A 221 9.58 15.45 -5.94
N LEU A 222 9.20 15.10 -4.69
CA LEU A 222 9.96 15.40 -3.48
C LEU A 222 10.57 14.19 -2.81
N ARG A 223 10.43 12.99 -3.36
CA ARG A 223 10.93 11.74 -2.75
C ARG A 223 12.44 11.75 -2.50
N SER A 224 13.22 12.43 -3.34
CA SER A 224 14.67 12.60 -3.17
C SER A 224 15.07 13.71 -2.17
N LYS A 225 14.15 14.56 -1.73
CA LYS A 225 14.42 15.73 -0.86
C LYS A 225 14.42 15.39 0.65
N ARG A 226 14.43 14.12 1.03
CA ARG A 226 14.48 13.63 2.43
C ARG A 226 13.34 14.15 3.33
N VAL A 227 12.16 14.41 2.78
CA VAL A 227 10.99 14.90 3.53
C VAL A 227 10.41 13.79 4.42
N ALA A 228 10.31 12.55 3.95
CA ALA A 228 9.75 11.44 4.72
C ALA A 228 10.46 11.20 6.07
N PRO A 229 11.81 11.18 6.16
CA PRO A 229 12.50 11.07 7.44
C PRO A 229 12.16 12.17 8.43
N VAL A 230 11.95 13.40 7.95
CA VAL A 230 11.60 14.53 8.82
C VAL A 230 10.15 14.40 9.29
N LEU A 231 9.22 13.94 8.43
CA LEU A 231 7.84 13.61 8.82
C LEU A 231 7.81 12.56 9.92
N ILE A 232 8.60 11.50 9.81
CA ILE A 232 8.69 10.45 10.83
C ILE A 232 9.19 11.02 12.17
N ARG A 233 10.23 11.82 12.14
CA ARG A 233 10.76 12.47 13.37
C ARG A 233 9.74 13.39 14.02
N GLU A 234 9.03 14.17 13.22
CA GLU A 234 8.04 15.12 13.73
C GLU A 234 6.82 14.41 14.32
N ILE A 235 6.28 13.37 13.67
CA ILE A 235 5.17 12.60 14.25
C ILE A 235 5.62 11.89 15.54
N THR A 236 6.83 11.35 15.58
CA THR A 236 7.41 10.77 16.81
C THR A 236 7.47 11.80 17.92
N ARG A 237 7.94 13.03 17.64
CA ARG A 237 7.97 14.11 18.62
C ARG A 237 6.57 14.44 19.13
N ARG A 238 5.59 14.61 18.23
CA ARG A 238 4.19 14.93 18.58
C ARG A 238 3.54 13.84 19.43
N VAL A 239 3.83 12.58 19.13
CA VAL A 239 3.36 11.43 19.92
C VAL A 239 4.04 11.35 21.29
N ASN A 240 5.35 11.59 21.34
CA ASN A 240 6.10 11.61 22.60
C ASN A 240 5.64 12.72 23.54
N LEU A 241 5.17 13.87 23.04
CA LEU A 241 4.58 14.95 23.85
C LEU A 241 3.34 14.49 24.60
N GLU A 242 2.64 13.44 24.12
CA GLU A 242 1.49 12.82 24.78
C GLU A 242 1.90 11.63 25.71
N GLY A 243 3.20 11.48 25.99
CA GLY A 243 3.72 10.42 26.85
C GLY A 243 3.66 9.03 26.23
N ILE A 244 3.64 8.92 24.89
CA ILE A 244 3.63 7.66 24.15
C ILE A 244 4.95 7.52 23.41
N PHE A 245 5.64 6.39 23.59
CA PHE A 245 7.00 6.16 23.08
C PHE A 245 7.10 4.92 22.18
N GLN A 246 6.02 4.19 21.98
CA GLN A 246 5.95 3.03 21.10
C GLN A 246 4.95 3.26 19.98
N ALA A 247 5.17 2.57 18.86
CA ALA A 247 4.25 2.58 17.74
C ALA A 247 4.22 1.23 17.01
N VAL A 248 3.13 0.94 16.33
CA VAL A 248 2.98 -0.15 15.37
C VAL A 248 2.75 0.43 13.99
N TYR A 249 3.33 -0.20 12.97
CA TYR A 249 3.11 0.17 11.57
C TYR A 249 3.32 -1.04 10.66
N THR A 250 2.85 -0.93 9.44
CA THR A 250 3.00 -1.96 8.40
C THR A 250 3.70 -1.42 7.17
N ALA A 251 4.31 -2.31 6.41
CA ALA A 251 4.88 -2.00 5.11
C ALA A 251 4.81 -3.21 4.18
N GLY A 252 4.61 -2.98 2.87
CA GLY A 252 4.71 -4.03 1.85
C GLY A 252 6.15 -4.47 1.61
N VAL A 253 7.11 -3.55 1.80
CA VAL A 253 8.54 -3.85 1.66
C VAL A 253 9.13 -4.37 2.97
N VAL A 254 10.12 -5.26 2.84
CA VAL A 254 10.83 -5.79 4.01
C VAL A 254 11.82 -4.75 4.53
N LEU A 255 11.59 -4.29 5.76
CA LEU A 255 12.53 -3.50 6.55
C LEU A 255 13.13 -4.41 7.63
N PRO A 256 14.36 -4.17 8.14
CA PRO A 256 14.90 -4.94 9.24
C PRO A 256 14.21 -4.57 10.57
N LYS A 257 13.81 -5.49 11.40
CA LYS A 257 13.27 -6.84 11.26
C LYS A 257 11.76 -6.78 11.45
N PRO A 258 10.91 -7.38 10.64
CA PRO A 258 9.49 -7.46 10.92
C PRO A 258 9.21 -8.36 12.14
N VAL A 259 8.21 -8.01 12.92
CA VAL A 259 7.71 -8.84 14.02
C VAL A 259 6.87 -9.98 13.48
N ALA A 260 6.13 -9.73 12.40
CA ALA A 260 5.36 -10.75 11.70
C ALA A 260 5.26 -10.40 10.21
N THR A 261 5.08 -11.43 9.40
CA THR A 261 4.80 -11.33 7.97
C THR A 261 3.48 -11.99 7.69
N CYS A 262 2.51 -11.25 7.16
CA CYS A 262 1.22 -11.76 6.74
C CYS A 262 1.14 -11.78 5.22
N ARG A 263 0.42 -12.76 4.67
CA ARG A 263 0.23 -12.95 3.23
C ARG A 263 -1.17 -12.51 2.82
N TYR A 264 -1.27 -11.78 1.71
CA TYR A 264 -2.56 -11.49 1.08
C TYR A 264 -3.10 -12.70 0.33
N TRP A 265 -4.41 -12.90 0.48
CA TRP A 265 -5.21 -13.87 -0.25
C TRP A 265 -6.39 -13.16 -0.91
N HIS A 266 -6.79 -13.61 -2.09
CA HIS A 266 -7.77 -12.95 -2.93
C HIS A 266 -8.87 -13.91 -3.36
N ARG A 267 -10.12 -13.53 -3.13
CA ARG A 267 -11.30 -14.24 -3.60
C ARG A 267 -11.92 -13.49 -4.77
N SER A 268 -11.81 -14.06 -5.96
CA SER A 268 -12.42 -13.48 -7.17
C SER A 268 -13.94 -13.52 -7.06
N LEU A 269 -14.59 -12.36 -7.13
CA LEU A 269 -16.05 -12.22 -7.19
C LEU A 269 -16.52 -11.83 -8.59
N ASN A 270 -15.70 -11.17 -9.39
CA ASN A 270 -15.91 -10.85 -10.79
C ASN A 270 -14.71 -11.30 -11.65
N PRO A 271 -14.57 -12.63 -11.89
CA PRO A 271 -13.39 -13.16 -12.58
C PRO A 271 -13.17 -12.58 -13.97
N ARG A 272 -14.24 -12.21 -14.68
CA ARG A 272 -14.15 -11.61 -16.02
C ARG A 272 -13.37 -10.28 -15.94
N LYS A 273 -13.83 -9.34 -15.11
CA LYS A 273 -13.19 -8.03 -14.94
C LYS A 273 -11.77 -8.17 -14.41
N LEU A 274 -11.54 -9.07 -13.44
CA LEU A 274 -10.21 -9.30 -12.86
C LEU A 274 -9.18 -9.77 -13.89
N VAL A 275 -9.59 -10.58 -14.86
CA VAL A 275 -8.72 -11.00 -15.99
C VAL A 275 -8.52 -9.85 -16.97
N GLU A 276 -9.58 -9.10 -17.31
CA GLU A 276 -9.51 -7.98 -18.24
C GLU A 276 -8.57 -6.86 -17.72
N VAL A 277 -8.61 -6.55 -16.42
CA VAL A 277 -7.72 -5.55 -15.82
C VAL A 277 -6.35 -6.11 -15.38
N LYS A 278 -6.04 -7.38 -15.67
CA LYS A 278 -4.79 -8.08 -15.33
C LYS A 278 -4.53 -8.27 -13.83
N PHE A 279 -5.55 -8.15 -13.00
CA PHE A 279 -5.44 -8.45 -11.56
C PHE A 279 -5.24 -9.96 -11.32
N SER A 280 -5.83 -10.82 -12.16
CA SER A 280 -5.66 -12.27 -12.09
C SER A 280 -5.51 -12.88 -13.46
N HIS A 281 -4.92 -14.08 -13.52
CA HIS A 281 -4.71 -14.84 -14.75
C HIS A 281 -5.53 -16.13 -14.71
N LEU A 282 -6.03 -16.55 -15.87
CA LEU A 282 -6.65 -17.88 -16.00
C LEU A 282 -5.57 -18.95 -15.95
N SER A 283 -5.73 -19.93 -15.04
CA SER A 283 -4.87 -21.12 -15.03
C SER A 283 -4.97 -21.87 -16.34
N ARG A 284 -3.88 -22.52 -16.79
CA ARG A 284 -3.76 -23.20 -18.11
C ARG A 284 -4.94 -24.11 -18.47
N ASN A 285 -5.60 -24.70 -17.48
CA ASN A 285 -6.70 -25.67 -17.66
C ASN A 285 -8.08 -25.11 -17.26
N MET A 286 -8.22 -23.80 -17.05
CA MET A 286 -9.45 -23.16 -16.62
C MET A 286 -9.99 -22.20 -17.67
N THR A 287 -11.29 -22.32 -17.98
CA THR A 287 -12.00 -21.32 -18.78
C THR A 287 -12.73 -20.35 -17.85
N LEU A 288 -12.99 -19.13 -18.33
CA LEU A 288 -13.75 -18.12 -17.59
C LEU A 288 -15.12 -18.67 -17.11
N GLN A 289 -15.81 -19.47 -17.94
CA GLN A 289 -17.07 -20.11 -17.59
C GLN A 289 -16.92 -21.11 -16.44
N ARG A 290 -15.85 -21.90 -16.39
CA ARG A 290 -15.58 -22.82 -15.26
C ARG A 290 -15.27 -22.04 -13.99
N THR A 291 -14.52 -20.97 -14.08
CA THR A 291 -14.22 -20.10 -12.95
C THR A 291 -15.50 -19.48 -12.38
N MET A 292 -16.43 -19.01 -13.21
CA MET A 292 -17.71 -18.44 -12.78
C MET A 292 -18.65 -19.45 -12.11
N LYS A 293 -18.61 -20.74 -12.48
CA LYS A 293 -19.47 -21.79 -11.89
C LYS A 293 -19.08 -22.21 -10.46
N LEU A 294 -17.86 -21.92 -10.03
CA LEU A 294 -17.37 -22.27 -8.68
C LEU A 294 -17.93 -21.40 -7.55
N TYR A 295 -18.79 -20.41 -7.85
CA TYR A 295 -19.11 -19.29 -6.97
C TYR A 295 -20.62 -19.14 -6.63
N ARG A 296 -21.32 -20.23 -6.29
CA ARG A 296 -22.74 -20.20 -5.90
C ARG A 296 -22.92 -20.66 -4.46
N LEU A 297 -23.71 -19.95 -3.64
CA LEU A 297 -23.84 -20.17 -2.18
C LEU A 297 -25.32 -20.09 -1.69
N PRO A 298 -25.72 -20.78 -0.60
CA PRO A 298 -27.06 -20.78 0.00
C PRO A 298 -27.22 -19.86 1.23
N ASP A 299 -28.45 -19.65 1.70
CA ASP A 299 -28.93 -18.59 2.63
C ASP A 299 -29.59 -19.16 3.90
N ASN A 300 -29.43 -18.48 5.09
CA ASN A 300 -30.15 -18.74 6.36
C ASN A 300 -30.07 -17.54 7.35
N SER A 301 -31.13 -17.31 8.19
CA SER A 301 -31.13 -16.21 9.20
C SER A 301 -31.98 -16.49 10.46
N SER A 302 -31.52 -16.01 11.62
CA SER A 302 -32.23 -15.87 12.90
C SER A 302 -31.83 -14.58 13.65
N GLY A 303 -32.71 -14.05 14.53
CA GLY A 303 -32.69 -12.67 14.99
C GLY A 303 -31.85 -12.31 16.23
N LYS A 304 -30.95 -13.16 16.77
CA LYS A 304 -30.09 -12.86 17.91
C LYS A 304 -28.67 -12.54 17.41
N LEU A 305 -28.07 -11.44 17.91
CA LEU A 305 -26.69 -11.12 17.59
C LEU A 305 -25.73 -12.07 18.34
N THR A 306 -25.20 -13.04 17.62
CA THR A 306 -24.25 -14.06 18.13
C THR A 306 -22.88 -13.91 17.48
N ASP A 307 -22.83 -13.41 16.25
CA ASP A 307 -21.66 -13.37 15.42
C ASP A 307 -21.52 -12.00 14.75
N PHE A 308 -20.30 -11.63 14.42
CA PHE A 308 -19.99 -10.34 13.79
C PHE A 308 -18.98 -10.56 12.67
N LEU A 309 -19.29 -10.07 11.49
CA LEU A 309 -18.35 -10.00 10.39
C LEU A 309 -18.17 -8.56 9.93
N SER A 310 -16.97 -8.21 9.53
CA SER A 310 -16.71 -6.88 8.98
C SER A 310 -15.70 -6.92 7.85
N PHE A 311 -15.91 -6.05 6.89
CA PHE A 311 -14.97 -5.73 5.81
C PHE A 311 -15.13 -4.28 5.40
N TYR A 312 -14.06 -3.68 4.94
CA TYR A 312 -14.07 -2.30 4.44
C TYR A 312 -13.86 -2.27 2.94
N THR A 313 -14.28 -1.16 2.34
CA THR A 313 -14.15 -0.90 0.91
C THR A 313 -12.90 -0.06 0.67
N LEU A 314 -11.96 -0.59 -0.09
CA LEU A 314 -10.81 0.15 -0.58
C LEU A 314 -10.64 -0.16 -2.07
N PRO A 315 -11.28 0.63 -2.96
CA PRO A 315 -11.15 0.43 -4.40
C PRO A 315 -9.76 0.81 -4.88
N SER A 316 -9.39 0.28 -6.04
CA SER A 316 -8.20 0.71 -6.76
C SER A 316 -8.58 1.37 -8.06
N THR A 317 -7.96 2.49 -8.38
CA THR A 317 -7.99 3.07 -9.71
C THR A 317 -7.20 2.17 -10.65
N VAL A 318 -7.77 1.82 -11.80
CA VAL A 318 -7.09 1.06 -12.85
C VAL A 318 -6.44 2.07 -13.81
N ILE A 319 -5.12 2.11 -13.79
CA ILE A 319 -4.34 3.07 -14.57
C ILE A 319 -4.27 2.59 -16.03
N HIS A 320 -4.53 3.48 -16.97
CA HIS A 320 -4.41 3.23 -18.42
C HIS A 320 -5.33 2.16 -19.03
N HIS A 321 -6.35 1.65 -18.33
CA HIS A 321 -7.28 0.70 -18.93
C HIS A 321 -8.43 1.43 -19.68
N PRO A 322 -8.74 1.07 -20.94
CA PRO A 322 -9.71 1.81 -21.74
C PRO A 322 -11.15 1.68 -21.23
N ALA A 323 -11.54 0.49 -20.77
CA ALA A 323 -12.93 0.18 -20.39
C ALA A 323 -13.18 0.23 -18.86
N HIS A 324 -12.18 -0.08 -18.05
CA HIS A 324 -12.32 -0.15 -16.59
C HIS A 324 -11.49 0.94 -15.91
N LYS A 325 -12.14 1.79 -15.12
CA LYS A 325 -11.46 2.88 -14.39
C LYS A 325 -11.20 2.53 -12.93
N SER A 326 -11.96 1.60 -12.36
CA SER A 326 -11.86 1.23 -10.95
C SER A 326 -12.05 -0.27 -10.77
N LEU A 327 -11.35 -0.82 -9.79
CA LEU A 327 -11.52 -2.17 -9.26
C LEU A 327 -12.13 -2.04 -7.87
N LYS A 328 -13.35 -2.57 -7.66
CA LYS A 328 -14.04 -2.50 -6.38
C LYS A 328 -13.63 -3.67 -5.50
N ALA A 329 -12.77 -3.39 -4.52
CA ALA A 329 -12.21 -4.38 -3.61
C ALA A 329 -12.77 -4.23 -2.20
N ALA A 330 -13.12 -5.37 -1.58
CA ALA A 330 -13.43 -5.49 -0.17
C ALA A 330 -12.23 -6.09 0.56
N TYR A 331 -11.99 -5.65 1.78
CA TYR A 331 -10.92 -6.16 2.64
C TYR A 331 -11.50 -6.66 3.94
N SER A 332 -11.26 -7.93 4.27
CA SER A 332 -11.64 -8.52 5.55
C SER A 332 -11.05 -7.70 6.69
N PHE A 333 -11.87 -7.42 7.70
CA PHE A 333 -11.46 -6.66 8.88
C PHE A 333 -11.49 -7.58 10.10
N TYR A 334 -12.37 -7.35 11.07
CA TYR A 334 -12.50 -8.23 12.23
C TYR A 334 -13.74 -9.11 12.11
N ASN A 335 -13.61 -10.40 12.43
CA ASN A 335 -14.68 -11.35 12.41
C ASN A 335 -14.72 -12.08 13.76
N ILE A 336 -15.89 -12.10 14.39
CA ILE A 336 -16.14 -12.75 15.68
C ILE A 336 -17.23 -13.78 15.47
N HIS A 337 -16.96 -15.01 15.84
CA HIS A 337 -17.90 -16.11 15.72
C HIS A 337 -18.08 -16.79 17.07
N THR A 338 -19.32 -17.00 17.48
CA THR A 338 -19.67 -17.68 18.75
C THR A 338 -20.58 -18.87 18.55
N GLU A 339 -21.56 -18.77 17.68
CA GLU A 339 -22.51 -19.84 17.35
C GLU A 339 -22.31 -20.34 15.90
N THR A 340 -22.10 -19.43 14.94
CA THR A 340 -21.88 -19.78 13.54
C THR A 340 -20.42 -20.16 13.29
N PRO A 341 -20.11 -21.30 12.66
CA PRO A 341 -18.74 -21.61 12.26
C PRO A 341 -18.14 -20.50 11.39
N LEU A 342 -16.88 -20.11 11.65
CA LEU A 342 -16.21 -19.02 10.92
C LEU A 342 -16.24 -19.24 9.39
N LEU A 343 -16.18 -20.49 8.93
CA LEU A 343 -16.28 -20.84 7.52
C LEU A 343 -17.62 -20.38 6.90
N ASP A 344 -18.73 -20.59 7.60
CA ASP A 344 -20.07 -20.24 7.13
C ASP A 344 -20.26 -18.71 7.21
N LEU A 345 -19.81 -18.08 8.32
CA LEU A 345 -19.82 -16.63 8.48
C LEU A 345 -19.05 -15.92 7.35
N MET A 346 -17.89 -16.43 6.98
CA MET A 346 -17.10 -15.87 5.88
C MET A 346 -17.66 -16.20 4.51
N SER A 347 -18.37 -17.29 4.37
CA SER A 347 -19.18 -17.61 3.18
C SER A 347 -20.25 -16.54 2.96
N ASP A 348 -20.97 -16.16 4.01
CA ASP A 348 -21.99 -15.11 3.96
C ASP A 348 -21.38 -13.72 3.65
N ALA A 349 -20.20 -13.42 4.21
CA ALA A 349 -19.46 -12.21 3.86
C ALA A 349 -19.18 -12.11 2.36
N LEU A 350 -18.80 -13.23 1.72
CA LEU A 350 -18.58 -13.30 0.27
C LEU A 350 -19.86 -13.10 -0.53
N ILE A 351 -20.99 -13.64 -0.05
CA ILE A 351 -22.31 -13.42 -0.68
C ILE A 351 -22.66 -11.95 -0.63
N ILE A 352 -22.58 -11.34 0.55
CA ILE A 352 -22.89 -9.91 0.76
C ILE A 352 -21.99 -9.06 -0.15
N ALA A 353 -20.69 -9.33 -0.17
CA ALA A 353 -19.76 -8.59 -1.03
C ALA A 353 -20.11 -8.74 -2.51
N LYS A 354 -20.46 -9.95 -2.96
CA LYS A 354 -20.91 -10.20 -4.34
C LYS A 354 -22.18 -9.46 -4.68
N LEU A 355 -23.19 -9.49 -3.81
CA LEU A 355 -24.45 -8.77 -3.99
C LEU A 355 -24.25 -7.26 -4.04
N LYS A 356 -23.32 -6.74 -3.27
CA LYS A 356 -22.93 -5.30 -3.31
C LYS A 356 -22.01 -4.93 -4.49
N GLY A 357 -21.75 -5.87 -5.40
CA GLY A 357 -21.03 -5.63 -6.65
C GLY A 357 -19.51 -5.48 -6.49
N PHE A 358 -18.93 -6.06 -5.45
CA PHE A 358 -17.46 -6.12 -5.36
C PHE A 358 -16.88 -7.06 -6.41
N ASP A 359 -15.70 -6.72 -6.91
CA ASP A 359 -14.96 -7.48 -7.91
C ASP A 359 -14.05 -8.53 -7.27
N VAL A 360 -13.49 -8.20 -6.10
CA VAL A 360 -12.58 -9.05 -5.32
C VAL A 360 -12.80 -8.85 -3.83
N PHE A 361 -12.59 -9.92 -3.07
CA PHE A 361 -12.55 -9.90 -1.61
C PHE A 361 -11.16 -10.33 -1.15
N ASN A 362 -10.47 -9.47 -0.42
CA ASN A 362 -9.12 -9.66 0.06
C ASN A 362 -9.11 -10.02 1.55
N ALA A 363 -8.21 -10.87 1.95
CA ALA A 363 -7.95 -11.18 3.36
C ALA A 363 -6.46 -11.43 3.57
N LEU A 364 -5.95 -11.09 4.75
CA LEU A 364 -4.65 -11.53 5.22
C LEU A 364 -4.78 -12.90 5.91
N ASP A 365 -3.71 -13.66 5.95
CA ASP A 365 -3.63 -14.96 6.62
C ASP A 365 -3.40 -14.85 8.14
N LEU A 366 -3.81 -13.72 8.73
CA LEU A 366 -3.72 -13.45 10.17
C LEU A 366 -4.91 -14.02 10.95
N MET A 367 -4.85 -14.00 12.27
CA MET A 367 -5.88 -14.55 13.17
C MET A 367 -6.24 -16.00 12.76
N GLU A 368 -7.52 -16.31 12.69
CA GLU A 368 -8.02 -17.63 12.31
C GLU A 368 -8.29 -17.76 10.79
N ASN A 369 -7.91 -16.78 9.98
CA ASN A 369 -8.28 -16.69 8.57
C ASN A 369 -7.82 -17.90 7.74
N LYS A 370 -6.69 -18.52 8.05
CA LYS A 370 -6.21 -19.74 7.36
C LYS A 370 -7.24 -20.88 7.39
N THR A 371 -8.12 -20.90 8.38
CA THR A 371 -9.14 -21.96 8.53
C THR A 371 -10.18 -21.96 7.40
N PHE A 372 -10.44 -20.80 6.78
CA PHE A 372 -11.42 -20.64 5.71
C PHE A 372 -10.82 -20.30 4.33
N LEU A 373 -9.62 -19.73 4.25
CA LEU A 373 -9.08 -19.19 3.00
C LEU A 373 -9.08 -20.20 1.84
N GLU A 374 -8.50 -21.39 2.03
CA GLU A 374 -8.48 -22.43 1.00
C GLU A 374 -9.86 -23.04 0.75
N LYS A 375 -10.62 -23.30 1.83
CA LYS A 375 -11.95 -23.92 1.74
C LYS A 375 -12.92 -23.05 0.94
N LEU A 376 -12.86 -21.73 1.12
CA LEU A 376 -13.66 -20.76 0.37
C LEU A 376 -13.01 -20.31 -0.96
N LYS A 377 -11.95 -21.03 -1.38
CA LYS A 377 -11.32 -20.82 -2.70
C LYS A 377 -10.70 -19.42 -2.88
N PHE A 378 -10.11 -18.87 -1.83
CA PHE A 378 -9.18 -17.77 -2.01
C PHE A 378 -7.92 -18.29 -2.70
N GLY A 379 -7.38 -17.51 -3.61
CA GLY A 379 -6.06 -17.72 -4.19
C GLY A 379 -5.00 -16.97 -3.39
N ILE A 380 -3.81 -17.56 -3.27
CA ILE A 380 -2.66 -16.88 -2.68
C ILE A 380 -2.28 -15.71 -3.57
N GLY A 381 -2.15 -14.51 -2.99
CA GLY A 381 -1.57 -13.35 -3.65
C GLY A 381 -0.04 -13.38 -3.62
N ASP A 382 0.60 -12.50 -4.34
CA ASP A 382 2.04 -12.27 -4.35
C ASP A 382 2.51 -11.28 -3.27
N GLY A 383 1.60 -10.42 -2.78
CA GLY A 383 1.89 -9.40 -1.77
C GLY A 383 1.99 -9.95 -0.35
N ASN A 384 2.98 -9.45 0.38
CA ASN A 384 3.11 -9.62 1.82
C ASN A 384 2.88 -8.29 2.53
N LEU A 385 2.39 -8.34 3.76
CA LEU A 385 2.31 -7.21 4.66
C LEU A 385 3.18 -7.49 5.89
N GLN A 386 4.21 -6.66 6.07
CA GLN A 386 5.14 -6.76 7.18
C GLN A 386 4.66 -5.91 8.34
N TYR A 387 4.65 -6.47 9.56
CA TYR A 387 4.30 -5.78 10.80
C TYR A 387 5.54 -5.39 11.56
N TYR A 388 5.59 -4.16 12.06
CA TYR A 388 6.72 -3.58 12.78
C TYR A 388 6.28 -2.93 14.08
N LEU A 389 7.16 -2.99 15.08
CA LEU A 389 7.06 -2.22 16.31
C LEU A 389 8.20 -1.20 16.38
N TYR A 390 7.88 0.03 16.68
CA TYR A 390 8.86 1.07 17.00
C TYR A 390 9.11 1.12 18.51
N ASN A 391 10.38 1.21 18.89
CA ASN A 391 10.86 1.24 20.27
C ASN A 391 10.33 0.08 21.13
N TRP A 392 10.23 -1.11 20.54
CA TRP A 392 9.88 -2.34 21.23
C TRP A 392 10.60 -3.53 20.61
N ARG A 393 11.30 -4.29 21.45
CA ARG A 393 11.98 -5.52 21.06
C ARG A 393 11.18 -6.71 21.57
N CYS A 394 10.89 -7.65 20.70
CA CYS A 394 10.21 -8.91 21.05
C CYS A 394 10.58 -10.00 20.03
N PRO A 395 10.35 -11.29 20.36
CA PRO A 395 10.45 -12.35 19.38
C PRO A 395 9.51 -12.13 18.20
N GLY A 396 9.88 -12.64 17.01
CA GLY A 396 8.97 -12.71 15.86
C GLY A 396 7.83 -13.70 16.12
N THR A 397 6.72 -13.52 15.42
CA THR A 397 5.55 -14.38 15.56
C THR A 397 4.96 -14.76 14.21
N ASP A 398 4.21 -15.87 14.16
CA ASP A 398 3.48 -16.32 13.00
C ASP A 398 2.29 -15.41 12.68
N SER A 399 1.88 -15.34 11.42
CA SER A 399 0.76 -14.51 10.96
C SER A 399 -0.54 -14.80 11.75
N GLU A 400 -0.79 -16.05 12.09
CA GLU A 400 -1.99 -16.49 12.85
C GLU A 400 -2.09 -15.86 14.25
N LYS A 401 -0.96 -15.43 14.81
CA LYS A 401 -0.91 -14.78 16.13
C LYS A 401 -1.02 -13.25 16.04
N VAL A 402 -1.08 -12.70 14.84
CA VAL A 402 -1.33 -11.28 14.61
C VAL A 402 -2.83 -11.01 14.70
N GLY A 403 -3.24 -10.23 15.69
CA GLY A 403 -4.64 -9.86 15.95
C GLY A 403 -4.96 -8.40 15.64
N LEU A 404 -4.13 -7.73 14.82
CA LEU A 404 -4.31 -6.34 14.43
C LEU A 404 -4.42 -6.23 12.91
N VAL A 405 -5.47 -5.53 12.44
CA VAL A 405 -5.62 -5.15 11.03
C VAL A 405 -5.42 -3.65 10.91
N LEU A 406 -4.39 -3.21 10.15
CA LEU A 406 -4.22 -1.82 9.77
C LEU A 406 -4.83 -1.59 8.38
N GLN A 407 -5.43 -0.37 8.20
CA GLN A 407 -6.07 0.06 6.95
C GLN A 407 -5.06 0.61 5.93
#